data_30c123324814adc760b038e0efccc10a
#
_entry.id   30c123324814adc760b038e0efccc10a
#
_cell.length_a   1.000
_cell.length_b   1.000
_cell.length_c   1.000
_cell.angle_alpha   90.00
_cell.angle_beta   90.00
_cell.angle_gamma   90.00
#
_symmetry.space_group_name_H-M   'P 1'
#
loop_
_entity.id
_entity.type
_entity.pdbx_description
1 polymer ?
#
loop_
_entity_poly.entity_id
_entity_poly.type
_entity_poly.pdbx_seq_one_letter_code
_entity_poly.pdbx_strand_id
1 'polypeptide(L)'
;MRTARLVINPAFAVGPVRRRTFGSFVEHLGRCVYTGIYEPGHANADDDGFRTDVLDLTRELGVSTVRYPGGNFVSGYRWEDGVGPVEKRPHRLDLAWHSSDPNTFGTDEFMRWAVKAGIEPMMAVNLGTRGVQEALDLLEYCNVPGVSHLAEQRRANGVDEPYRVRMWCLGNEMDGPWQIGHKTPAEYARVAAETARAMRMIDPGLELVVCGSSSRAMPTFGEWERQVLTETWEHVDMVSAHAYYWEQDAGLQEFLVSAEDMDRFIDQVSATADAVGAAIKSDKVIGISFDEWNVWYQDRTPSRPPTGDDWPVAPRLLEDNYSVADAVVVGNLLISLLRHTDRVWSASQAQLVNVIAPIMAEPDGPTWKQTIFHPFALTSAHAKGDVLRVVIDGPTIASQEFGEVQAVDAVATWADDEGTVFLVNRHENETVQVEIDVPAGCRLVEAVTLTSDDPRWQASAEDDTTVAPRANDTAVLDGTRLTADLPAISWTMLRLAR
;
A
#
# COMPACT_ATOMS: atom_id res chain seq x y z
N MET A 1 5.63 35.40 -7.37
CA MET A 1 4.95 34.12 -7.12
C MET A 1 4.50 33.57 -8.47
N ARG A 2 4.76 32.30 -8.75
CA ARG A 2 4.28 31.63 -9.98
C ARG A 2 2.87 31.13 -9.74
N THR A 3 2.07 31.01 -10.79
CA THR A 3 0.67 30.56 -10.67
C THR A 3 0.47 29.29 -11.49
N ALA A 4 -0.21 28.30 -10.92
CA ALA A 4 -0.71 27.11 -11.60
C ALA A 4 -2.24 27.19 -11.68
N ARG A 5 -2.80 26.97 -12.88
CA ARG A 5 -4.25 26.93 -13.12
C ARG A 5 -4.73 25.50 -13.23
N LEU A 6 -5.77 25.18 -12.47
CA LEU A 6 -6.37 23.85 -12.45
C LEU A 6 -7.84 23.94 -12.85
N VAL A 7 -8.29 22.96 -13.63
CA VAL A 7 -9.70 22.84 -14.01
C VAL A 7 -10.24 21.54 -13.43
N ILE A 8 -11.31 21.63 -12.67
CA ILE A 8 -12.04 20.52 -12.07
C ILE A 8 -13.48 20.54 -12.56
N ASN A 9 -13.89 19.45 -13.20
CA ASN A 9 -15.27 19.33 -13.65
C ASN A 9 -15.81 17.92 -13.37
N PRO A 10 -16.87 17.77 -12.56
CA PRO A 10 -17.48 16.47 -12.25
C PRO A 10 -17.90 15.65 -13.48
N ALA A 11 -18.07 16.27 -14.65
CA ALA A 11 -18.35 15.55 -15.90
C ALA A 11 -17.13 14.76 -16.43
N PHE A 12 -15.92 15.00 -15.93
CA PHE A 12 -14.71 14.31 -16.35
C PHE A 12 -14.27 13.26 -15.33
N ALA A 13 -15.20 12.39 -14.91
CA ALA A 13 -14.90 11.27 -14.03
C ALA A 13 -13.99 10.25 -14.72
N VAL A 14 -12.98 9.78 -13.99
CA VAL A 14 -12.09 8.69 -14.38
C VAL A 14 -12.73 7.36 -13.94
N GLY A 15 -13.21 7.30 -12.71
CA GLY A 15 -13.84 6.13 -12.11
C GLY A 15 -14.08 6.34 -10.60
N PRO A 16 -14.71 5.39 -9.93
CA PRO A 16 -15.00 5.52 -8.50
C PRO A 16 -13.73 5.46 -7.66
N VAL A 17 -13.72 6.20 -6.55
CA VAL A 17 -12.71 6.01 -5.50
C VAL A 17 -12.85 4.60 -4.94
N ARG A 18 -11.82 3.79 -5.11
CA ARG A 18 -11.79 2.43 -4.59
C ARG A 18 -11.23 2.44 -3.17
N ARG A 19 -11.99 1.95 -2.20
CA ARG A 19 -11.54 1.93 -0.81
C ARG A 19 -10.25 1.11 -0.62
N ARG A 20 -10.05 0.06 -1.40
CA ARG A 20 -8.83 -0.78 -1.39
C ARG A 20 -7.55 -0.06 -1.87
N THR A 21 -7.65 1.17 -2.42
CA THR A 21 -6.49 2.04 -2.67
C THR A 21 -5.80 2.43 -1.35
N PHE A 22 -6.54 2.43 -0.24
CA PHE A 22 -6.03 2.76 1.09
C PHE A 22 -5.75 1.50 1.90
N GLY A 23 -5.08 0.54 1.28
CA GLY A 23 -4.58 -0.65 1.95
C GLY A 23 -3.23 -0.45 2.61
N SER A 24 -2.87 -1.43 3.42
CA SER A 24 -1.54 -1.54 4.01
C SER A 24 -1.05 -2.98 3.97
N PHE A 25 0.09 -3.24 4.58
CA PHE A 25 0.80 -4.49 4.49
C PHE A 25 1.40 -4.87 5.85
N VAL A 26 1.26 -6.12 6.23
CA VAL A 26 1.83 -6.69 7.46
C VAL A 26 2.59 -7.96 7.10
N GLU A 27 3.86 -7.98 7.44
CA GLU A 27 4.76 -9.10 7.23
C GLU A 27 5.42 -9.52 8.54
N HIS A 28 5.75 -10.81 8.68
CA HIS A 28 6.63 -11.31 9.72
C HIS A 28 8.08 -10.89 9.44
N LEU A 29 8.29 -9.58 9.45
CA LEU A 29 9.55 -8.89 9.17
C LEU A 29 9.83 -7.92 10.31
N GLY A 30 11.04 -7.98 10.87
CA GLY A 30 11.40 -7.07 11.93
C GLY A 30 10.35 -7.03 13.05
N ARG A 31 9.97 -5.84 13.46
CA ARG A 31 8.97 -5.62 14.51
C ARG A 31 7.58 -5.23 13.98
N CYS A 32 7.22 -5.62 12.76
CA CYS A 32 5.90 -5.32 12.24
C CYS A 32 4.80 -6.10 12.99
N VAL A 33 5.01 -7.41 13.19
CA VAL A 33 4.09 -8.25 13.95
C VAL A 33 4.42 -8.21 15.44
N TYR A 34 5.54 -8.81 15.83
CA TYR A 34 5.95 -8.89 17.24
C TYR A 34 6.46 -7.54 17.74
N THR A 35 5.93 -7.07 18.86
CA THR A 35 6.12 -5.71 19.42
C THR A 35 5.66 -4.56 18.51
N GLY A 36 4.94 -4.91 17.46
CA GLY A 36 4.22 -3.99 16.59
C GLY A 36 2.71 -4.12 16.81
N ILE A 37 2.02 -4.92 15.98
CA ILE A 37 0.57 -5.16 16.16
C ILE A 37 0.25 -6.12 17.30
N TYR A 38 1.21 -6.96 17.72
CA TYR A 38 1.04 -8.04 18.71
C TYR A 38 2.16 -8.01 19.75
N GLU A 39 1.78 -7.79 21.03
CA GLU A 39 2.68 -7.74 22.18
C GLU A 39 1.91 -8.10 23.45
N PRO A 40 1.69 -9.40 23.75
CA PRO A 40 0.80 -9.86 24.83
C PRO A 40 1.15 -9.36 26.23
N GLY A 41 2.37 -8.91 26.49
CA GLY A 41 2.81 -8.37 27.78
C GLY A 41 2.67 -6.87 27.93
N HIS A 42 2.33 -6.15 26.86
CA HIS A 42 2.28 -4.69 26.85
C HIS A 42 1.11 -4.13 27.70
N ALA A 43 1.32 -2.95 28.31
CA ALA A 43 0.29 -2.30 29.12
C ALA A 43 -1.02 -1.98 28.37
N ASN A 44 -0.91 -1.74 27.04
CA ASN A 44 -2.02 -1.50 26.14
C ASN A 44 -2.42 -2.77 25.34
N ALA A 45 -1.96 -3.96 25.72
CA ALA A 45 -2.43 -5.19 25.08
C ALA A 45 -3.85 -5.53 25.52
N ASP A 46 -4.68 -5.96 24.57
CA ASP A 46 -5.97 -6.56 24.91
C ASP A 46 -5.85 -8.05 25.29
N ASP A 47 -6.97 -8.72 25.54
CA ASP A 47 -7.01 -10.13 25.94
C ASP A 47 -6.47 -11.09 24.86
N ASP A 48 -6.42 -10.67 23.58
CA ASP A 48 -5.80 -11.41 22.46
C ASP A 48 -4.30 -11.08 22.30
N GLY A 49 -3.77 -10.14 23.08
CA GLY A 49 -2.39 -9.68 22.99
C GLY A 49 -2.14 -8.61 21.92
N PHE A 50 -3.18 -8.02 21.34
CA PHE A 50 -3.04 -6.96 20.35
C PHE A 50 -2.86 -5.59 21.00
N ARG A 51 -1.92 -4.81 20.46
CA ARG A 51 -1.67 -3.42 20.87
C ARG A 51 -2.88 -2.55 20.51
N THR A 52 -3.69 -2.14 21.52
CA THR A 52 -4.89 -1.31 21.29
C THR A 52 -4.55 0.10 20.80
N ASP A 53 -3.43 0.66 21.24
CA ASP A 53 -2.90 1.93 20.78
C ASP A 53 -2.54 1.88 19.27
N VAL A 54 -1.95 0.79 18.82
CA VAL A 54 -1.69 0.54 17.37
C VAL A 54 -2.99 0.34 16.60
N LEU A 55 -3.96 -0.40 17.15
CA LEU A 55 -5.28 -0.57 16.55
C LEU A 55 -6.00 0.78 16.35
N ASP A 56 -5.91 1.68 17.32
CA ASP A 56 -6.55 3.00 17.26
C ASP A 56 -5.87 3.87 16.18
N LEU A 57 -4.54 3.87 16.08
CA LEU A 57 -3.83 4.55 15.01
C LEU A 57 -4.11 3.93 13.63
N THR A 58 -4.26 2.60 13.55
CA THR A 58 -4.64 1.91 12.29
C THR A 58 -6.02 2.37 11.81
N ARG A 59 -6.98 2.51 12.72
CA ARG A 59 -8.33 3.04 12.40
C ARG A 59 -8.29 4.51 12.01
N GLU A 60 -7.51 5.32 12.71
CA GLU A 60 -7.32 6.74 12.40
C GLU A 60 -6.64 6.93 11.04
N LEU A 61 -5.64 6.11 10.71
CA LEU A 61 -5.00 6.09 9.39
C LEU A 61 -6.01 5.77 8.28
N GLY A 62 -7.08 5.07 8.61
CA GLY A 62 -8.16 4.76 7.68
C GLY A 62 -7.81 3.64 6.70
N VAL A 63 -6.97 2.70 7.14
CA VAL A 63 -6.64 1.49 6.39
C VAL A 63 -7.89 0.66 6.15
N SER A 64 -8.09 0.23 4.91
CA SER A 64 -9.27 -0.53 4.49
C SER A 64 -9.00 -2.02 4.25
N THR A 65 -7.78 -2.34 3.87
CA THR A 65 -7.35 -3.69 3.49
C THR A 65 -5.93 -3.91 4.01
N VAL A 66 -5.62 -5.11 4.49
CA VAL A 66 -4.24 -5.46 4.87
C VAL A 66 -3.84 -6.77 4.22
N ARG A 67 -2.69 -6.74 3.52
CA ARG A 67 -2.03 -7.89 2.93
C ARG A 67 -1.18 -8.62 3.98
N TYR A 68 -1.30 -9.96 4.05
CA TYR A 68 -0.67 -10.83 5.04
C TYR A 68 -0.41 -12.24 4.42
N PRO A 69 0.58 -13.04 4.81
CA PRO A 69 1.48 -12.89 5.95
C PRO A 69 2.79 -12.19 5.61
N GLY A 70 2.93 -11.68 4.40
CA GLY A 70 4.14 -10.99 4.04
C GLY A 70 4.44 -10.95 2.56
N GLY A 71 5.55 -10.30 2.30
CA GLY A 71 6.30 -10.21 1.08
C GLY A 71 7.26 -11.39 0.95
N ASN A 72 8.55 -11.16 1.25
CA ASN A 72 9.57 -12.22 1.13
C ASN A 72 9.33 -13.39 2.09
N PHE A 73 8.78 -13.13 3.26
CA PHE A 73 8.46 -14.14 4.25
C PHE A 73 7.53 -15.23 3.72
N VAL A 74 6.50 -14.89 2.93
CA VAL A 74 5.49 -15.86 2.48
C VAL A 74 6.10 -17.01 1.68
N SER A 75 7.17 -16.77 0.93
CA SER A 75 7.81 -17.79 0.08
C SER A 75 8.53 -18.90 0.84
N GLY A 76 8.81 -18.68 2.12
CA GLY A 76 9.36 -19.70 3.04
C GLY A 76 8.33 -20.22 4.05
N TYR A 77 7.19 -19.58 4.19
CA TYR A 77 6.23 -19.80 5.28
C TYR A 77 5.40 -21.08 5.10
N ARG A 78 5.16 -21.73 6.24
CA ARG A 78 4.23 -22.85 6.39
C ARG A 78 3.08 -22.38 7.28
N TRP A 79 1.95 -22.05 6.68
CA TRP A 79 0.80 -21.49 7.40
C TRP A 79 0.28 -22.42 8.52
N GLU A 80 0.43 -23.73 8.37
CA GLU A 80 0.02 -24.75 9.34
C GLU A 80 0.77 -24.62 10.67
N ASP A 81 1.99 -24.10 10.65
CA ASP A 81 2.79 -23.85 11.85
C ASP A 81 2.23 -22.66 12.67
N GLY A 82 1.44 -21.79 12.04
CA GLY A 82 0.83 -20.59 12.65
C GLY A 82 -0.62 -20.77 13.13
N VAL A 83 -1.16 -22.00 13.19
CA VAL A 83 -2.54 -22.25 13.65
C VAL A 83 -2.59 -23.28 14.78
N GLY A 84 -3.71 -23.31 15.53
CA GLY A 84 -3.87 -24.18 16.70
C GLY A 84 -3.21 -23.65 17.95
N PRO A 85 -3.06 -24.49 19.01
CA PRO A 85 -2.55 -24.07 20.32
C PRO A 85 -1.13 -23.49 20.21
N VAL A 86 -0.94 -22.27 20.70
CA VAL A 86 0.31 -21.49 20.56
C VAL A 86 1.51 -22.27 21.16
N GLU A 87 1.32 -22.93 22.29
CA GLU A 87 2.37 -23.68 22.98
C GLU A 87 2.87 -24.95 22.21
N LYS A 88 2.17 -25.31 21.13
CA LYS A 88 2.53 -26.45 20.26
C LYS A 88 3.14 -26.02 18.94
N ARG A 89 3.12 -24.73 18.66
CA ARG A 89 3.63 -24.21 17.38
C ARG A 89 5.17 -24.24 17.37
N PRO A 90 5.79 -24.63 16.26
CA PRO A 90 7.25 -24.71 16.17
C PRO A 90 7.87 -23.33 15.96
N HIS A 91 9.06 -23.11 16.53
CA HIS A 91 9.92 -22.03 16.07
C HIS A 91 10.53 -22.41 14.72
N ARG A 92 10.54 -21.45 13.78
CA ARG A 92 11.12 -21.62 12.44
C ARG A 92 12.14 -20.55 12.13
N LEU A 93 13.15 -20.93 11.35
CA LEU A 93 14.04 -19.94 10.74
C LEU A 93 13.32 -19.30 9.57
N ASP A 94 13.33 -17.99 9.55
CA ASP A 94 12.97 -17.18 8.40
C ASP A 94 14.24 -16.83 7.62
N LEU A 95 14.37 -17.41 6.42
CA LEU A 95 15.55 -17.24 5.58
C LEU A 95 15.52 -15.90 4.82
N ALA A 96 14.37 -15.29 4.67
CA ALA A 96 14.25 -14.03 3.95
C ALA A 96 14.86 -12.88 4.78
N TRP A 97 14.57 -12.85 6.09
CA TRP A 97 14.97 -11.77 6.98
C TRP A 97 16.02 -12.18 8.03
N HIS A 98 16.55 -13.39 7.91
CA HIS A 98 17.55 -13.96 8.84
C HIS A 98 17.11 -13.83 10.30
N SER A 99 15.88 -14.25 10.57
CA SER A 99 15.25 -14.19 11.89
C SER A 99 14.67 -15.55 12.31
N SER A 100 14.24 -15.65 13.56
CA SER A 100 13.49 -16.81 14.07
C SER A 100 12.05 -16.39 14.34
N ASP A 101 11.11 -17.09 13.72
CA ASP A 101 9.67 -16.87 13.97
C ASP A 101 9.17 -17.90 15.01
N PRO A 102 8.64 -17.43 16.15
CA PRO A 102 8.06 -18.31 17.16
C PRO A 102 6.66 -18.82 16.79
N ASN A 103 6.07 -18.35 15.70
CA ASN A 103 4.69 -18.63 15.26
C ASN A 103 3.62 -18.35 16.32
N THR A 104 3.87 -17.46 17.28
CA THR A 104 2.86 -17.10 18.32
C THR A 104 1.75 -16.21 17.79
N PHE A 105 1.95 -15.67 16.59
CA PHE A 105 0.94 -14.97 15.78
C PHE A 105 0.85 -15.66 14.42
N GLY A 106 -0.35 -15.97 13.95
CA GLY A 106 -0.55 -16.62 12.66
C GLY A 106 -1.91 -16.27 12.06
N THR A 107 -2.45 -17.16 11.22
CA THR A 107 -3.69 -16.89 10.47
C THR A 107 -4.86 -16.53 11.37
N ASP A 108 -5.08 -17.28 12.46
CA ASP A 108 -6.24 -17.07 13.33
C ASP A 108 -6.12 -15.77 14.13
N GLU A 109 -4.91 -15.42 14.59
CA GLU A 109 -4.62 -14.15 15.25
C GLU A 109 -4.79 -12.98 14.29
N PHE A 110 -4.26 -13.10 13.07
CA PHE A 110 -4.43 -12.06 12.05
C PHE A 110 -5.90 -11.80 11.72
N MET A 111 -6.70 -12.84 11.54
CA MET A 111 -8.13 -12.68 11.26
C MET A 111 -8.89 -12.01 12.41
N ARG A 112 -8.58 -12.36 13.67
CA ARG A 112 -9.16 -11.66 14.84
C ARG A 112 -8.72 -10.19 14.90
N TRP A 113 -7.43 -9.93 14.63
CA TRP A 113 -6.90 -8.57 14.58
C TRP A 113 -7.58 -7.76 13.46
N ALA A 114 -7.75 -8.33 12.28
CA ALA A 114 -8.41 -7.69 11.14
C ALA A 114 -9.86 -7.28 11.45
N VAL A 115 -10.61 -8.14 12.15
CA VAL A 115 -11.98 -7.81 12.61
C VAL A 115 -11.95 -6.63 13.57
N LYS A 116 -11.03 -6.63 14.55
CA LYS A 116 -10.89 -5.54 15.53
C LYS A 116 -10.43 -4.23 14.84
N ALA A 117 -9.55 -4.30 13.87
CA ALA A 117 -9.11 -3.14 13.09
C ALA A 117 -10.20 -2.62 12.13
N GLY A 118 -11.19 -3.44 11.78
CA GLY A 118 -12.24 -3.10 10.82
C GLY A 118 -11.76 -3.12 9.37
N ILE A 119 -10.83 -4.02 9.03
CA ILE A 119 -10.18 -4.13 7.72
C ILE A 119 -10.57 -5.40 6.98
N GLU A 120 -10.46 -5.37 5.64
CA GLU A 120 -10.59 -6.53 4.76
C GLU A 120 -9.24 -7.28 4.67
N PRO A 121 -9.17 -8.60 4.96
CA PRO A 121 -7.96 -9.37 4.76
C PRO A 121 -7.65 -9.60 3.28
N MET A 122 -6.38 -9.46 2.90
CA MET A 122 -5.81 -9.90 1.63
C MET A 122 -4.71 -10.92 1.93
N MET A 123 -4.94 -12.18 1.57
CA MET A 123 -4.02 -13.26 1.93
C MET A 123 -3.07 -13.60 0.78
N ALA A 124 -1.81 -13.85 1.10
CA ALA A 124 -0.83 -14.36 0.13
C ALA A 124 -0.54 -15.84 0.37
N VAL A 125 -0.42 -16.63 -0.71
CA VAL A 125 -0.05 -18.04 -0.65
C VAL A 125 1.41 -18.25 -1.04
N ASN A 126 2.04 -19.28 -0.46
CA ASN A 126 3.42 -19.62 -0.76
C ASN A 126 3.54 -20.36 -2.11
N LEU A 127 3.96 -19.65 -3.16
CA LEU A 127 4.33 -20.24 -4.44
C LEU A 127 5.86 -20.26 -4.67
N GLY A 128 6.64 -19.92 -3.66
CA GLY A 128 8.10 -20.04 -3.68
C GLY A 128 8.56 -21.48 -3.45
N THR A 129 8.45 -21.95 -2.20
CA THR A 129 8.87 -23.29 -1.76
C THR A 129 7.73 -24.31 -1.76
N ARG A 130 6.48 -23.88 -1.96
CA ARG A 130 5.28 -24.71 -1.98
C ARG A 130 4.52 -24.53 -3.30
N GLY A 131 3.25 -24.92 -3.36
CA GLY A 131 2.56 -24.92 -4.63
C GLY A 131 1.03 -25.03 -4.50
N VAL A 132 0.40 -25.65 -5.50
CA VAL A 132 -1.05 -25.70 -5.64
C VAL A 132 -1.75 -26.28 -4.42
N GLN A 133 -1.28 -27.42 -3.91
CA GLN A 133 -1.98 -28.12 -2.82
C GLN A 133 -2.02 -27.29 -1.54
N GLU A 134 -0.89 -26.69 -1.16
CA GLU A 134 -0.80 -25.90 0.07
C GLU A 134 -1.60 -24.59 -0.01
N ALA A 135 -1.73 -24.02 -1.21
CA ALA A 135 -2.62 -22.89 -1.45
C ALA A 135 -4.10 -23.27 -1.29
N LEU A 136 -4.49 -24.46 -1.78
CA LEU A 136 -5.83 -25.00 -1.59
C LEU A 136 -6.11 -25.32 -0.13
N ASP A 137 -5.14 -25.88 0.59
CA ASP A 137 -5.27 -26.23 2.00
C ASP A 137 -5.50 -24.98 2.85
N LEU A 138 -4.77 -23.89 2.61
CA LEU A 138 -5.01 -22.61 3.29
C LEU A 138 -6.39 -22.02 2.93
N LEU A 139 -6.78 -22.05 1.65
CA LEU A 139 -8.11 -21.61 1.23
C LEU A 139 -9.21 -22.43 1.87
N GLU A 140 -9.06 -23.76 1.92
CA GLU A 140 -10.01 -24.67 2.56
C GLU A 140 -10.14 -24.33 4.06
N TYR A 141 -9.01 -24.18 4.76
CA TYR A 141 -9.00 -23.78 6.17
C TYR A 141 -9.74 -22.46 6.38
N CYS A 142 -9.48 -21.46 5.56
CA CYS A 142 -10.09 -20.14 5.71
C CYS A 142 -11.55 -20.07 5.28
N ASN A 143 -11.94 -20.68 4.16
CA ASN A 143 -13.18 -20.33 3.48
C ASN A 143 -14.23 -21.44 3.45
N VAL A 144 -13.85 -22.72 3.64
CA VAL A 144 -14.83 -23.81 3.50
C VAL A 144 -15.69 -23.95 4.77
N PRO A 145 -17.03 -23.87 4.66
CA PRO A 145 -17.92 -24.00 5.81
C PRO A 145 -18.26 -25.45 6.18
N GLY A 146 -17.91 -26.41 5.32
CA GLY A 146 -18.42 -27.78 5.35
C GLY A 146 -17.69 -28.72 6.31
N VAL A 147 -17.72 -29.98 5.94
CA VAL A 147 -17.22 -31.13 6.71
C VAL A 147 -15.86 -31.63 6.20
N SER A 148 -15.03 -30.73 5.70
CA SER A 148 -13.69 -31.07 5.28
C SER A 148 -12.73 -31.12 6.47
N HIS A 149 -11.61 -31.82 6.32
CA HIS A 149 -10.63 -31.98 7.39
C HIS A 149 -10.11 -30.64 7.93
N LEU A 150 -9.77 -29.70 7.03
CA LEU A 150 -9.22 -28.40 7.42
C LEU A 150 -10.30 -27.45 7.99
N ALA A 151 -11.54 -27.53 7.50
CA ALA A 151 -12.65 -26.83 8.11
C ALA A 151 -12.95 -27.33 9.54
N GLU A 152 -12.82 -28.66 9.78
CA GLU A 152 -12.94 -29.23 11.13
C GLU A 152 -11.76 -28.82 12.02
N GLN A 153 -10.54 -28.75 11.48
CA GLN A 153 -9.38 -28.25 12.21
C GLN A 153 -9.57 -26.79 12.63
N ARG A 154 -10.07 -25.92 11.73
CA ARG A 154 -10.40 -24.52 12.09
C ARG A 154 -11.36 -24.48 13.28
N ARG A 155 -12.45 -25.27 13.23
CA ARG A 155 -13.41 -25.34 14.35
C ARG A 155 -12.79 -25.88 15.62
N ALA A 156 -11.95 -26.89 15.53
CA ALA A 156 -11.22 -27.42 16.68
C ALA A 156 -10.24 -26.38 17.28
N ASN A 157 -9.75 -25.45 16.47
CA ASN A 157 -8.95 -24.31 16.89
C ASN A 157 -9.80 -23.15 17.45
N GLY A 158 -11.13 -23.30 17.55
CA GLY A 158 -12.02 -22.33 18.17
C GLY A 158 -12.72 -21.36 17.20
N VAL A 159 -12.64 -21.61 15.89
CA VAL A 159 -13.25 -20.73 14.89
C VAL A 159 -14.33 -21.51 14.11
N ASP A 160 -15.59 -21.35 14.52
CA ASP A 160 -16.72 -22.08 13.93
C ASP A 160 -17.02 -21.67 12.49
N GLU A 161 -17.13 -20.36 12.25
CA GLU A 161 -17.47 -19.83 10.91
C GLU A 161 -16.22 -19.62 10.05
N PRO A 162 -16.32 -19.78 8.72
CA PRO A 162 -15.24 -19.46 7.81
C PRO A 162 -14.94 -17.95 7.78
N TYR A 163 -13.69 -17.59 7.58
CA TYR A 163 -13.23 -16.20 7.48
C TYR A 163 -13.73 -15.49 6.21
N ARG A 164 -14.03 -16.25 5.14
CA ARG A 164 -14.55 -15.73 3.86
C ARG A 164 -13.62 -14.70 3.21
N VAL A 165 -12.35 -15.00 3.23
CA VAL A 165 -11.34 -14.16 2.58
C VAL A 165 -11.59 -14.15 1.08
N ARG A 166 -11.76 -12.97 0.51
CA ARG A 166 -12.06 -12.80 -0.93
C ARG A 166 -10.80 -12.61 -1.76
N MET A 167 -9.83 -11.88 -1.26
CA MET A 167 -8.68 -11.39 -2.01
C MET A 167 -7.43 -12.20 -1.69
N TRP A 168 -6.77 -12.74 -2.73
CA TRP A 168 -5.65 -13.64 -2.59
C TRP A 168 -4.53 -13.32 -3.57
N CYS A 169 -3.29 -13.19 -3.06
CA CYS A 169 -2.08 -13.04 -3.86
C CYS A 169 -1.47 -14.42 -4.14
N LEU A 170 -1.15 -14.69 -5.39
CA LEU A 170 -0.53 -15.93 -5.85
C LEU A 170 1.00 -15.85 -5.75
N GLY A 171 1.51 -15.79 -4.53
CA GLY A 171 2.92 -15.59 -4.22
C GLY A 171 3.30 -14.14 -3.97
N ASN A 172 4.60 -13.86 -3.97
CA ASN A 172 5.20 -12.54 -3.83
C ASN A 172 6.47 -12.42 -4.65
N GLU A 173 6.64 -11.35 -5.46
CA GLU A 173 7.88 -10.98 -6.16
C GLU A 173 8.62 -12.16 -6.81
N MET A 174 7.88 -13.04 -7.47
CA MET A 174 8.43 -14.30 -7.97
C MET A 174 9.46 -14.12 -9.10
N ASP A 175 9.60 -12.91 -9.62
CA ASP A 175 10.63 -12.46 -10.57
C ASP A 175 11.95 -12.04 -9.89
N GLY A 176 11.91 -11.74 -8.58
CA GLY A 176 13.05 -11.21 -7.83
C GLY A 176 14.08 -12.28 -7.44
N PRO A 177 15.38 -12.11 -7.76
CA PRO A 177 16.41 -13.09 -7.40
C PRO A 177 16.66 -13.21 -5.87
N TRP A 178 16.16 -12.26 -5.08
CA TRP A 178 16.16 -12.29 -3.61
C TRP A 178 15.07 -13.18 -3.04
N GLN A 179 14.03 -13.50 -3.82
CA GLN A 179 12.89 -14.27 -3.37
C GLN A 179 13.20 -15.76 -3.31
N ILE A 180 12.92 -16.39 -2.17
CA ILE A 180 13.10 -17.85 -2.03
C ILE A 180 12.20 -18.57 -3.02
N GLY A 181 12.80 -19.39 -3.88
CA GLY A 181 12.08 -20.12 -4.90
C GLY A 181 11.59 -19.24 -6.06
N HIS A 182 12.26 -18.09 -6.31
CA HIS A 182 12.00 -17.26 -7.50
C HIS A 182 12.00 -18.10 -8.79
N LYS A 183 11.35 -17.62 -9.81
CA LYS A 183 11.05 -18.40 -11.01
C LYS A 183 11.31 -17.58 -12.28
N THR A 184 11.50 -18.28 -13.37
CA THR A 184 11.34 -17.65 -14.69
C THR A 184 9.87 -17.31 -14.94
N PRO A 185 9.55 -16.37 -15.85
CA PRO A 185 8.17 -16.03 -16.18
C PRO A 185 7.32 -17.24 -16.55
N ALA A 186 7.87 -18.19 -17.34
CA ALA A 186 7.14 -19.39 -17.77
C ALA A 186 6.88 -20.37 -16.60
N GLU A 187 7.84 -20.58 -15.71
CA GLU A 187 7.66 -21.44 -14.53
C GLU A 187 6.61 -20.85 -13.57
N TYR A 188 6.68 -19.54 -13.33
CA TYR A 188 5.72 -18.87 -12.47
C TYR A 188 4.34 -18.86 -13.09
N ALA A 189 4.19 -18.47 -14.35
CA ALA A 189 2.91 -18.45 -15.05
C ALA A 189 2.19 -19.80 -14.97
N ARG A 190 2.93 -20.91 -15.15
CA ARG A 190 2.36 -22.25 -15.10
C ARG A 190 1.84 -22.62 -13.70
N VAL A 191 2.62 -22.39 -12.64
CA VAL A 191 2.17 -22.71 -11.27
C VAL A 191 1.06 -21.78 -10.82
N ALA A 192 1.11 -20.49 -11.16
CA ALA A 192 0.08 -19.52 -10.83
C ALA A 192 -1.27 -19.85 -11.53
N ALA A 193 -1.24 -20.21 -12.81
CA ALA A 193 -2.45 -20.59 -13.56
C ALA A 193 -3.12 -21.82 -12.96
N GLU A 194 -2.37 -22.87 -12.62
CA GLU A 194 -2.95 -24.07 -12.00
C GLU A 194 -3.45 -23.79 -10.60
N THR A 195 -2.74 -22.96 -9.81
CA THR A 195 -3.19 -22.55 -8.48
C THR A 195 -4.50 -21.77 -8.57
N ALA A 196 -4.55 -20.73 -9.42
CA ALA A 196 -5.75 -19.91 -9.61
C ALA A 196 -6.96 -20.73 -10.06
N ARG A 197 -6.76 -21.59 -11.07
CA ARG A 197 -7.81 -22.49 -11.56
C ARG A 197 -8.35 -23.40 -10.46
N ALA A 198 -7.45 -23.99 -9.67
CA ALA A 198 -7.86 -24.91 -8.61
C ALA A 198 -8.55 -24.18 -7.44
N MET A 199 -8.06 -22.99 -7.04
CA MET A 199 -8.71 -22.15 -6.03
C MET A 199 -10.14 -21.77 -6.44
N ARG A 200 -10.36 -21.41 -7.71
CA ARG A 200 -11.71 -21.11 -8.22
C ARG A 200 -12.64 -22.33 -8.29
N MET A 201 -12.11 -23.54 -8.28
CA MET A 201 -12.94 -24.75 -8.14
C MET A 201 -13.51 -24.90 -6.72
N ILE A 202 -12.82 -24.36 -5.70
CA ILE A 202 -13.31 -24.30 -4.33
C ILE A 202 -14.27 -23.11 -4.17
N ASP A 203 -13.86 -21.93 -4.61
CA ASP A 203 -14.66 -20.69 -4.50
C ASP A 203 -14.52 -19.85 -5.79
N PRO A 204 -15.52 -19.86 -6.67
CA PRO A 204 -15.49 -19.07 -7.90
C PRO A 204 -15.58 -17.55 -7.67
N GLY A 205 -15.96 -17.12 -6.47
CA GLY A 205 -16.11 -15.70 -6.11
C GLY A 205 -14.84 -15.02 -5.61
N LEU A 206 -13.68 -15.71 -5.63
CA LEU A 206 -12.42 -15.14 -5.22
C LEU A 206 -11.97 -14.01 -6.16
N GLU A 207 -11.19 -13.11 -5.61
CA GLU A 207 -10.45 -12.09 -6.35
C GLU A 207 -8.96 -12.43 -6.26
N LEU A 208 -8.35 -12.81 -7.40
CA LEU A 208 -7.01 -13.36 -7.47
C LEU A 208 -6.04 -12.36 -8.08
N VAL A 209 -4.92 -12.15 -7.40
CA VAL A 209 -3.82 -11.28 -7.83
C VAL A 209 -2.63 -12.15 -8.22
N VAL A 210 -2.18 -12.06 -9.46
CA VAL A 210 -0.96 -12.71 -9.94
C VAL A 210 0.23 -11.77 -9.78
N CYS A 211 1.42 -12.28 -9.45
CA CYS A 211 2.61 -11.43 -9.37
C CYS A 211 2.96 -10.82 -10.74
N GLY A 212 3.00 -9.50 -10.78
CA GLY A 212 3.72 -8.74 -11.79
C GLY A 212 5.18 -8.53 -11.39
N SER A 213 5.86 -7.62 -12.04
CA SER A 213 7.25 -7.31 -11.74
C SER A 213 7.38 -6.58 -10.39
N SER A 214 8.40 -6.98 -9.64
CA SER A 214 8.76 -6.39 -8.34
C SER A 214 9.31 -4.97 -8.44
N SER A 215 9.59 -4.49 -9.66
CA SER A 215 9.99 -3.12 -9.97
C SER A 215 9.96 -2.91 -11.47
N ARG A 216 9.67 -1.69 -11.90
CA ARG A 216 9.83 -1.27 -13.30
C ARG A 216 11.27 -1.44 -13.83
N ALA A 217 12.25 -1.40 -12.94
CA ALA A 217 13.67 -1.59 -13.28
C ALA A 217 14.08 -3.06 -13.49
N MET A 218 13.20 -4.03 -13.26
CA MET A 218 13.53 -5.44 -13.46
C MET A 218 13.85 -5.75 -14.93
N PRO A 219 14.91 -6.53 -15.19
CA PRO A 219 15.29 -6.88 -16.58
C PRO A 219 14.18 -7.61 -17.35
N THR A 220 13.25 -8.23 -16.63
CA THR A 220 12.13 -8.99 -17.20
C THR A 220 10.85 -8.18 -17.34
N PHE A 221 10.84 -6.93 -16.87
CA PHE A 221 9.64 -6.07 -16.91
C PHE A 221 9.03 -5.98 -18.31
N GLY A 222 7.73 -6.01 -18.41
CA GLY A 222 6.94 -6.05 -19.63
C GLY A 222 6.83 -7.46 -20.22
N GLU A 223 7.93 -8.18 -20.38
CA GLU A 223 7.89 -9.59 -20.82
C GLU A 223 7.35 -10.52 -19.72
N TRP A 224 7.65 -10.22 -18.46
CA TRP A 224 7.09 -10.93 -17.31
C TRP A 224 5.56 -10.84 -17.32
N GLU A 225 4.99 -9.64 -17.35
CA GLU A 225 3.55 -9.42 -17.38
C GLU A 225 2.91 -10.08 -18.57
N ARG A 226 3.52 -9.95 -19.76
CA ARG A 226 3.02 -10.54 -20.99
C ARG A 226 2.89 -12.06 -20.89
N GLN A 227 3.93 -12.76 -20.42
CA GLN A 227 3.92 -14.22 -20.30
C GLN A 227 2.95 -14.68 -19.22
N VAL A 228 3.04 -14.07 -18.05
CA VAL A 228 2.22 -14.44 -16.88
C VAL A 228 0.74 -14.25 -17.20
N LEU A 229 0.34 -13.08 -17.72
CA LEU A 229 -1.05 -12.80 -18.05
C LEU A 229 -1.57 -13.67 -19.21
N THR A 230 -0.73 -14.04 -20.18
CA THR A 230 -1.16 -14.96 -21.25
C THR A 230 -1.62 -16.31 -20.70
N GLU A 231 -0.94 -16.85 -19.69
CA GLU A 231 -1.28 -18.16 -19.10
C GLU A 231 -2.39 -18.07 -18.03
N THR A 232 -2.50 -16.95 -17.33
CA THR A 232 -3.38 -16.82 -16.16
C THR A 232 -4.68 -16.07 -16.44
N TRP A 233 -4.86 -15.46 -17.62
CA TRP A 233 -5.90 -14.51 -17.98
C TRP A 233 -7.30 -14.88 -17.52
N GLU A 234 -7.72 -16.14 -17.78
CA GLU A 234 -9.08 -16.60 -17.45
C GLU A 234 -9.32 -16.69 -15.94
N HIS A 235 -8.26 -16.79 -15.14
CA HIS A 235 -8.36 -17.17 -13.74
C HIS A 235 -8.04 -16.07 -12.76
N VAL A 236 -7.37 -14.97 -13.17
CA VAL A 236 -6.96 -13.88 -12.27
C VAL A 236 -7.71 -12.59 -12.59
N ASP A 237 -7.82 -11.71 -11.62
CA ASP A 237 -8.54 -10.44 -11.74
C ASP A 237 -7.57 -9.26 -11.81
N MET A 238 -6.42 -9.38 -11.16
CA MET A 238 -5.41 -8.32 -11.05
C MET A 238 -4.01 -8.88 -11.24
N VAL A 239 -3.11 -7.99 -11.65
CA VAL A 239 -1.66 -8.20 -11.63
C VAL A 239 -1.03 -7.25 -10.61
N SER A 240 -0.06 -7.73 -9.82
CA SER A 240 0.61 -6.88 -8.85
C SER A 240 1.65 -5.96 -9.50
N ALA A 241 1.96 -4.86 -8.82
CA ALA A 241 3.07 -3.97 -9.12
C ALA A 241 3.66 -3.45 -7.80
N HIS A 242 5.00 -3.36 -7.72
CA HIS A 242 5.69 -2.89 -6.54
C HIS A 242 6.65 -1.75 -6.90
N ALA A 243 6.69 -0.70 -6.09
CA ALA A 243 7.64 0.39 -6.26
C ALA A 243 8.02 1.02 -4.92
N TYR A 244 9.32 1.21 -4.76
CA TYR A 244 9.90 1.91 -3.61
C TYR A 244 10.75 3.07 -4.08
N TYR A 245 10.64 4.21 -3.40
CA TYR A 245 11.31 5.45 -3.75
C TYR A 245 12.12 5.95 -2.57
N TRP A 246 13.24 6.59 -2.83
CA TRP A 246 14.05 7.28 -1.82
C TRP A 246 14.91 8.34 -2.47
N GLU A 247 15.34 9.31 -1.67
CA GLU A 247 16.30 10.28 -2.15
C GLU A 247 17.66 9.63 -2.41
N GLN A 248 18.09 9.70 -3.65
CA GLN A 248 19.35 9.16 -4.14
C GLN A 248 20.35 10.31 -4.44
N ASP A 249 21.47 9.98 -5.06
CA ASP A 249 22.52 10.95 -5.44
C ASP A 249 22.03 12.08 -6.36
N ALA A 250 20.92 11.87 -7.07
CA ALA A 250 20.28 12.89 -7.90
C ALA A 250 19.65 14.03 -7.10
N GLY A 251 19.46 13.84 -5.79
CA GLY A 251 19.05 14.86 -4.84
C GLY A 251 17.55 15.00 -4.66
N LEU A 252 17.19 15.94 -3.77
CA LEU A 252 15.84 16.12 -3.28
C LEU A 252 14.83 16.43 -4.40
N GLN A 253 15.18 17.28 -5.36
CA GLN A 253 14.25 17.65 -6.44
C GLN A 253 13.83 16.44 -7.28
N GLU A 254 14.76 15.53 -7.56
CA GLU A 254 14.45 14.30 -8.30
C GLU A 254 13.56 13.37 -7.47
N PHE A 255 13.82 13.26 -6.18
CA PHE A 255 12.99 12.48 -5.26
C PHE A 255 11.55 13.03 -5.15
N LEU A 256 11.37 14.35 -5.11
CA LEU A 256 10.04 14.96 -5.04
C LEU A 256 9.15 14.68 -6.26
N VAL A 257 9.70 14.26 -7.38
CA VAL A 257 8.96 13.93 -8.60
C VAL A 257 8.79 12.41 -8.82
N SER A 258 9.07 11.57 -7.83
CA SER A 258 8.98 10.11 -7.92
C SER A 258 7.64 9.58 -8.43
N ALA A 259 6.53 10.31 -8.23
CA ALA A 259 5.21 9.92 -8.72
C ALA A 259 5.14 9.83 -10.27
N GLU A 260 6.01 10.52 -11.00
CA GLU A 260 6.12 10.39 -12.46
C GLU A 260 6.54 8.97 -12.87
N ASP A 261 7.40 8.31 -12.07
CA ASP A 261 7.76 6.91 -12.28
C ASP A 261 6.59 5.98 -12.01
N MET A 262 5.84 6.22 -10.93
CA MET A 262 4.66 5.42 -10.59
C MET A 262 3.58 5.53 -11.70
N ASP A 263 3.31 6.74 -12.21
CA ASP A 263 2.37 6.95 -13.31
C ASP A 263 2.81 6.16 -14.56
N ARG A 264 4.10 6.25 -14.94
CA ARG A 264 4.64 5.49 -16.08
C ARG A 264 4.58 3.99 -15.86
N PHE A 265 4.83 3.51 -14.64
CA PHE A 265 4.76 2.09 -14.33
C PHE A 265 3.32 1.56 -14.49
N ILE A 266 2.34 2.27 -13.92
CA ILE A 266 0.92 1.91 -14.05
C ILE A 266 0.49 1.90 -15.51
N ASP A 267 0.85 2.92 -16.30
CA ASP A 267 0.54 3.00 -17.74
C ASP A 267 1.14 1.83 -18.53
N GLN A 268 2.39 1.48 -18.26
CA GLN A 268 3.10 0.40 -18.97
C GLN A 268 2.53 -0.98 -18.61
N VAL A 269 2.22 -1.26 -17.35
CA VAL A 269 1.55 -2.50 -16.93
C VAL A 269 0.17 -2.58 -17.57
N SER A 270 -0.59 -1.49 -17.54
CA SER A 270 -1.92 -1.40 -18.15
C SER A 270 -1.89 -1.67 -19.66
N ALA A 271 -0.96 -1.03 -20.36
CA ALA A 271 -0.79 -1.22 -21.81
C ALA A 271 -0.39 -2.67 -22.15
N THR A 272 0.47 -3.30 -21.32
CA THR A 272 0.88 -4.69 -21.51
C THR A 272 -0.32 -5.64 -21.31
N ALA A 273 -1.12 -5.43 -20.27
CA ALA A 273 -2.32 -6.22 -20.03
C ALA A 273 -3.34 -6.05 -21.17
N ASP A 274 -3.58 -4.82 -21.63
CA ASP A 274 -4.48 -4.56 -22.76
C ASP A 274 -4.00 -5.21 -24.07
N ALA A 275 -2.69 -5.24 -24.32
CA ALA A 275 -2.12 -5.92 -25.47
C ALA A 275 -2.32 -7.44 -25.42
N VAL A 276 -2.19 -8.05 -24.22
CA VAL A 276 -2.51 -9.48 -24.03
C VAL A 276 -3.99 -9.73 -24.27
N GLY A 277 -4.89 -8.94 -23.66
CA GLY A 277 -6.34 -9.05 -23.85
C GLY A 277 -6.74 -8.97 -25.34
N ALA A 278 -6.17 -7.98 -26.06
CA ALA A 278 -6.42 -7.83 -27.49
C ALA A 278 -5.92 -9.02 -28.32
N ALA A 279 -4.76 -9.59 -27.98
CA ALA A 279 -4.21 -10.75 -28.70
C ALA A 279 -5.10 -12.00 -28.57
N ILE A 280 -5.70 -12.20 -27.41
CA ILE A 280 -6.62 -13.33 -27.15
C ILE A 280 -8.09 -12.99 -27.42
N LYS A 281 -8.40 -11.76 -27.85
CA LYS A 281 -9.75 -11.25 -28.15
C LYS A 281 -10.70 -11.31 -26.95
N SER A 282 -10.20 -10.94 -25.78
CA SER A 282 -10.96 -10.86 -24.53
C SER A 282 -11.37 -9.42 -24.26
N ASP A 283 -12.62 -9.23 -23.82
CA ASP A 283 -13.12 -7.93 -23.32
C ASP A 283 -12.89 -7.77 -21.80
N LYS A 284 -12.29 -8.77 -21.15
CA LYS A 284 -11.95 -8.73 -19.72
C LYS A 284 -10.85 -7.69 -19.52
N VAL A 285 -11.02 -6.86 -18.50
CA VAL A 285 -9.99 -5.93 -18.01
C VAL A 285 -9.28 -6.57 -16.82
N ILE A 286 -7.96 -6.59 -16.83
CA ILE A 286 -7.13 -6.94 -15.68
C ILE A 286 -6.78 -5.65 -14.94
N GLY A 287 -7.14 -5.59 -13.66
CA GLY A 287 -6.76 -4.49 -12.78
C GLY A 287 -5.32 -4.61 -12.29
N ILE A 288 -4.84 -3.55 -11.65
CA ILE A 288 -3.55 -3.54 -10.96
C ILE A 288 -3.81 -3.58 -9.45
N SER A 289 -3.15 -4.49 -8.75
CA SER A 289 -2.94 -4.42 -7.31
C SER A 289 -1.56 -3.82 -7.08
N PHE A 290 -1.50 -2.54 -6.72
CA PHE A 290 -0.23 -1.90 -6.37
C PHE A 290 0.10 -2.24 -4.91
N ASP A 291 0.33 -3.54 -4.65
CA ASP A 291 0.26 -4.13 -3.32
C ASP A 291 1.55 -4.05 -2.49
N GLU A 292 2.57 -3.35 -3.02
CA GLU A 292 3.68 -2.79 -2.24
C GLU A 292 4.12 -1.44 -2.82
N TRP A 293 4.05 -0.40 -2.02
CA TRP A 293 4.57 0.92 -2.37
C TRP A 293 4.90 1.73 -1.14
N ASN A 294 5.99 2.47 -1.16
CA ASN A 294 6.34 3.48 -0.13
C ASN A 294 7.64 4.21 -0.49
N VAL A 295 8.06 5.09 0.39
CA VAL A 295 9.45 5.50 0.53
C VAL A 295 10.18 4.42 1.34
N TRP A 296 11.38 3.99 0.86
CA TRP A 296 12.23 3.02 1.55
C TRP A 296 13.70 3.32 1.28
N TYR A 297 14.44 3.71 2.31
CA TYR A 297 15.86 4.05 2.24
C TYR A 297 16.74 2.79 2.23
N GLN A 298 16.88 2.15 1.08
CA GLN A 298 17.58 0.88 0.90
C GLN A 298 19.09 0.94 1.16
N ASP A 299 19.68 2.13 1.17
CA ASP A 299 21.09 2.40 1.40
C ASP A 299 21.44 2.68 2.87
N ARG A 300 20.45 2.83 3.75
CA ARG A 300 20.60 3.09 5.17
C ARG A 300 20.64 1.79 5.98
N THR A 301 21.35 1.78 7.09
CA THR A 301 21.29 0.72 8.10
C THR A 301 20.23 1.11 9.15
N PRO A 302 19.39 0.17 9.60
CA PRO A 302 19.43 -1.29 9.40
C PRO A 302 18.51 -1.81 8.28
N SER A 303 18.69 -1.40 7.05
CA SER A 303 17.93 -1.92 5.90
C SER A 303 18.36 -3.30 5.42
N ARG A 304 19.35 -3.92 6.06
CA ARG A 304 19.82 -5.26 5.72
C ARG A 304 19.54 -6.25 6.85
N PRO A 305 19.13 -7.49 6.53
CA PRO A 305 18.95 -8.52 7.51
C PRO A 305 20.22 -8.76 8.35
N PRO A 306 20.08 -9.20 9.62
CA PRO A 306 21.19 -9.72 10.40
C PRO A 306 21.96 -10.80 9.64
N THR A 307 23.20 -11.06 10.04
CA THR A 307 24.05 -12.10 9.44
C THR A 307 24.77 -12.90 10.54
N GLY A 308 25.26 -14.09 10.22
CA GLY A 308 25.99 -14.94 11.14
C GLY A 308 25.14 -16.05 11.75
N ASP A 309 25.52 -16.53 12.93
CA ASP A 309 24.88 -17.68 13.57
C ASP A 309 23.73 -17.29 14.52
N ASP A 310 23.51 -16.00 14.73
CA ASP A 310 22.41 -15.47 15.56
C ASP A 310 21.17 -15.24 14.71
N TRP A 311 20.04 -15.81 15.14
CA TRP A 311 18.73 -15.72 14.50
C TRP A 311 17.74 -15.05 15.45
N PRO A 312 17.80 -13.73 15.60
CA PRO A 312 16.96 -13.03 16.58
C PRO A 312 15.49 -13.11 16.22
N VAL A 313 14.61 -13.08 17.23
CA VAL A 313 13.18 -12.87 17.06
C VAL A 313 12.94 -11.38 16.90
N ALA A 314 12.21 -10.99 15.86
CA ALA A 314 11.78 -9.61 15.61
C ALA A 314 12.91 -8.57 15.79
N PRO A 315 14.02 -8.67 15.03
CA PRO A 315 15.09 -7.67 15.12
C PRO A 315 14.59 -6.30 14.62
N ARG A 316 15.21 -5.21 15.10
CA ARG A 316 14.97 -3.90 14.47
C ARG A 316 15.53 -3.92 13.05
N LEU A 317 14.64 -3.81 12.08
CA LEU A 317 14.96 -3.89 10.66
C LEU A 317 14.02 -3.00 9.86
N LEU A 318 14.56 -2.23 8.91
CA LEU A 318 13.82 -1.31 8.05
C LEU A 318 12.97 -0.29 8.84
N GLU A 319 13.42 0.14 10.01
CA GLU A 319 12.73 1.15 10.83
C GLU A 319 13.13 2.57 10.36
N ASP A 320 12.74 2.92 9.15
CA ASP A 320 13.03 4.22 8.57
C ASP A 320 12.28 5.34 9.30
N ASN A 321 12.96 6.46 9.51
CA ASN A 321 12.37 7.69 10.04
C ASN A 321 12.07 8.65 8.90
N TYR A 322 10.82 9.05 8.78
CA TYR A 322 10.33 9.85 7.66
C TYR A 322 10.31 11.34 7.94
N SER A 323 10.83 12.09 6.99
CA SER A 323 10.82 13.55 6.97
C SER A 323 9.54 14.13 6.38
N VAL A 324 9.41 15.45 6.40
CA VAL A 324 8.32 16.18 5.73
C VAL A 324 8.37 15.98 4.21
N ALA A 325 9.58 15.94 3.63
CA ALA A 325 9.75 15.68 2.20
C ALA A 325 9.20 14.28 1.82
N ASP A 326 9.46 13.26 2.66
CA ASP A 326 8.90 11.92 2.46
C ASP A 326 7.36 11.94 2.51
N ALA A 327 6.78 12.72 3.41
CA ALA A 327 5.33 12.88 3.49
C ALA A 327 4.74 13.51 2.22
N VAL A 328 5.41 14.48 1.63
CA VAL A 328 4.99 15.10 0.36
C VAL A 328 5.06 14.08 -0.78
N VAL A 329 6.14 13.28 -0.83
CA VAL A 329 6.26 12.21 -1.83
C VAL A 329 5.15 11.17 -1.64
N VAL A 330 4.91 10.66 -0.42
CA VAL A 330 3.82 9.71 -0.15
C VAL A 330 2.47 10.30 -0.54
N GLY A 331 2.22 11.57 -0.25
CA GLY A 331 1.01 12.27 -0.69
C GLY A 331 0.90 12.35 -2.21
N ASN A 332 2.01 12.52 -2.93
CA ASN A 332 2.02 12.52 -4.40
C ASN A 332 1.81 11.11 -4.99
N LEU A 333 2.37 10.06 -4.37
CA LEU A 333 2.11 8.68 -4.77
C LEU A 333 0.61 8.33 -4.62
N LEU A 334 -0.06 8.81 -3.55
CA LEU A 334 -1.50 8.65 -3.39
C LEU A 334 -2.30 9.39 -4.48
N ILE A 335 -1.83 10.57 -4.92
CA ILE A 335 -2.42 11.30 -6.06
C ILE A 335 -2.31 10.45 -7.33
N SER A 336 -1.15 9.84 -7.59
CA SER A 336 -0.94 8.94 -8.72
C SER A 336 -1.90 7.73 -8.67
N LEU A 337 -1.97 7.02 -7.54
CA LEU A 337 -2.85 5.86 -7.39
C LEU A 337 -4.33 6.21 -7.59
N LEU A 338 -4.79 7.34 -7.06
CA LEU A 338 -6.17 7.81 -7.27
C LEU A 338 -6.42 8.20 -8.73
N ARG A 339 -5.49 8.88 -9.37
CA ARG A 339 -5.59 9.29 -10.78
C ARG A 339 -5.85 8.12 -11.71
N HIS A 340 -5.28 6.95 -11.37
CA HIS A 340 -5.39 5.71 -12.12
C HIS A 340 -6.46 4.73 -11.56
N THR A 341 -7.49 5.23 -10.87
CA THR A 341 -8.52 4.39 -10.24
C THR A 341 -9.26 3.46 -11.21
N ASP A 342 -9.29 3.79 -12.51
CA ASP A 342 -9.83 2.92 -13.56
C ASP A 342 -9.01 1.63 -13.73
N ARG A 343 -7.72 1.65 -13.43
CA ARG A 343 -6.80 0.52 -13.57
C ARG A 343 -6.27 0.00 -12.23
N VAL A 344 -6.00 0.86 -11.26
CA VAL A 344 -5.55 0.48 -9.90
C VAL A 344 -6.77 0.13 -9.05
N TRP A 345 -6.97 -1.17 -8.78
CA TRP A 345 -8.13 -1.64 -8.03
C TRP A 345 -7.86 -1.86 -6.55
N SER A 346 -6.59 -2.04 -6.20
CA SER A 346 -6.09 -2.14 -4.84
C SER A 346 -4.68 -1.56 -4.76
N ALA A 347 -4.32 -1.07 -3.59
CA ALA A 347 -2.95 -0.66 -3.29
C ALA A 347 -2.67 -0.90 -1.80
N SER A 348 -1.42 -1.23 -1.45
CA SER A 348 -1.03 -1.46 -0.05
C SER A 348 0.28 -0.76 0.26
N GLN A 349 0.22 0.26 1.12
CA GLN A 349 1.42 0.89 1.63
C GLN A 349 2.22 -0.09 2.48
N ALA A 350 3.46 -0.31 2.16
CA ALA A 350 4.37 -1.16 2.90
C ALA A 350 5.18 -0.33 3.91
N GLN A 351 5.13 -0.64 5.23
CA GLN A 351 4.20 -1.53 5.89
C GLN A 351 3.35 -0.74 6.91
N LEU A 352 2.60 -1.41 7.77
CA LEU A 352 1.68 -0.72 8.67
C LEU A 352 2.38 -0.15 9.91
N VAL A 353 3.26 -0.95 10.54
CA VAL A 353 3.88 -0.63 11.83
C VAL A 353 5.38 -0.93 11.80
N ASN A 354 6.18 -0.03 12.33
CA ASN A 354 7.62 -0.08 12.52
C ASN A 354 8.44 -0.20 11.22
N VAL A 355 8.14 -1.18 10.39
CA VAL A 355 8.91 -1.50 9.19
C VAL A 355 8.47 -0.58 8.05
N ILE A 356 9.33 0.37 7.65
CA ILE A 356 9.01 1.40 6.63
C ILE A 356 7.57 1.93 6.75
N ALA A 357 7.16 2.31 7.96
CA ALA A 357 5.75 2.42 8.32
C ALA A 357 5.30 3.83 8.74
N PRO A 358 4.00 4.18 8.56
CA PRO A 358 3.44 5.42 9.09
C PRO A 358 3.27 5.42 10.61
N ILE A 359 3.24 4.25 11.25
CA ILE A 359 3.06 4.08 12.70
C ILE A 359 4.30 3.45 13.28
N MET A 360 4.83 4.05 14.35
CA MET A 360 5.92 3.47 15.13
C MET A 360 5.41 3.03 16.49
N ALA A 361 5.99 1.94 17.02
CA ALA A 361 5.69 1.38 18.32
C ALA A 361 6.96 0.88 19.00
N GLU A 362 7.23 1.31 20.23
CA GLU A 362 8.33 0.77 21.02
C GLU A 362 7.90 -0.45 21.84
N PRO A 363 8.77 -1.45 22.02
CA PRO A 363 8.52 -2.54 22.95
C PRO A 363 8.32 -1.97 24.37
N ASP A 364 7.27 -2.42 25.05
CA ASP A 364 6.89 -1.90 26.38
C ASP A 364 6.75 -0.36 26.46
N GLY A 365 6.59 0.31 25.32
CA GLY A 365 6.68 1.75 25.18
C GLY A 365 5.56 2.39 24.35
N PRO A 366 5.68 3.69 24.03
CA PRO A 366 4.65 4.44 23.31
C PRO A 366 4.57 4.07 21.83
N THR A 367 3.45 4.49 21.22
CA THR A 367 3.27 4.61 19.77
C THR A 367 3.30 6.06 19.35
N TRP A 368 3.69 6.32 18.09
CA TRP A 368 3.60 7.66 17.50
C TRP A 368 3.38 7.60 15.99
N LYS A 369 2.95 8.73 15.43
CA LYS A 369 2.71 8.93 14.01
C LYS A 369 3.99 9.45 13.35
N GLN A 370 4.41 8.84 12.25
CA GLN A 370 5.41 9.44 11.37
C GLN A 370 4.78 10.48 10.44
N THR A 371 5.58 11.32 9.81
CA THR A 371 5.10 12.39 8.91
C THR A 371 4.23 11.86 7.76
N ILE A 372 4.55 10.68 7.22
CA ILE A 372 3.80 10.03 6.14
C ILE A 372 2.39 9.56 6.54
N PHE A 373 2.10 9.50 7.84
CA PHE A 373 0.77 9.18 8.37
C PHE A 373 -0.29 10.20 7.90
N HIS A 374 0.05 11.47 7.93
CA HIS A 374 -0.91 12.55 7.72
C HIS A 374 -1.51 12.60 6.30
N PRO A 375 -0.72 12.60 5.21
CA PRO A 375 -1.29 12.61 3.86
C PRO A 375 -2.11 11.34 3.58
N PHE A 376 -1.70 10.17 4.10
CA PHE A 376 -2.47 8.95 3.94
C PHE A 376 -3.82 9.04 4.67
N ALA A 377 -3.81 9.39 5.97
CA ALA A 377 -5.02 9.46 6.78
C ALA A 377 -6.06 10.43 6.22
N LEU A 378 -5.63 11.65 5.85
CA LEU A 378 -6.52 12.66 5.29
C LEU A 378 -7.03 12.28 3.90
N THR A 379 -6.18 11.68 3.06
CA THR A 379 -6.62 11.20 1.74
C THR A 379 -7.63 10.07 1.89
N SER A 380 -7.36 9.09 2.75
CA SER A 380 -8.29 7.98 3.02
C SER A 380 -9.64 8.45 3.57
N ALA A 381 -9.63 9.45 4.45
CA ALA A 381 -10.85 9.98 5.07
C ALA A 381 -11.72 10.77 4.08
N HIS A 382 -11.08 11.50 3.15
CA HIS A 382 -11.76 12.52 2.35
C HIS A 382 -11.84 12.25 0.85
N ALA A 383 -11.12 11.26 0.31
CA ALA A 383 -11.34 10.81 -1.06
C ALA A 383 -12.64 9.99 -1.13
N LYS A 384 -13.67 10.54 -1.79
CA LYS A 384 -15.01 9.92 -1.89
C LYS A 384 -15.61 10.15 -3.27
N GLY A 385 -16.56 9.29 -3.65
CA GLY A 385 -17.28 9.39 -4.93
C GLY A 385 -16.40 9.00 -6.11
N ASP A 386 -16.40 9.85 -7.15
CA ASP A 386 -15.61 9.61 -8.35
C ASP A 386 -14.32 10.43 -8.35
N VAL A 387 -13.25 9.84 -8.84
CA VAL A 387 -12.00 10.54 -9.17
C VAL A 387 -12.19 11.33 -10.44
N LEU A 388 -11.81 12.59 -10.44
CA LEU A 388 -11.93 13.50 -11.58
C LEU A 388 -10.58 13.71 -12.27
N ARG A 389 -10.61 13.82 -13.58
CA ARG A 389 -9.45 14.29 -14.34
C ARG A 389 -9.20 15.77 -14.02
N VAL A 390 -8.00 16.07 -13.53
CA VAL A 390 -7.51 17.43 -13.32
C VAL A 390 -6.57 17.81 -14.45
N VAL A 391 -6.77 18.97 -15.06
CA VAL A 391 -5.85 19.56 -16.05
C VAL A 391 -5.10 20.67 -15.35
N ILE A 392 -3.77 20.63 -15.43
CA ILE A 392 -2.87 21.59 -14.78
C ILE A 392 -2.08 22.34 -15.86
N ASP A 393 -2.13 23.67 -15.80
CA ASP A 393 -1.29 24.58 -16.57
C ASP A 393 -0.51 25.47 -15.61
N GLY A 394 0.77 25.18 -15.43
CA GLY A 394 1.55 25.83 -14.38
C GLY A 394 3.06 25.81 -14.61
N PRO A 395 3.82 26.29 -13.63
CA PRO A 395 5.26 26.25 -13.67
C PRO A 395 5.77 24.81 -13.72
N THR A 396 6.87 24.60 -14.45
CA THR A 396 7.58 23.34 -14.53
C THR A 396 8.87 23.38 -13.73
N ILE A 397 9.35 22.21 -13.37
CA ILE A 397 10.66 21.93 -12.79
C ILE A 397 11.39 20.94 -13.66
N ALA A 398 12.70 21.09 -13.76
CA ALA A 398 13.53 20.18 -14.55
C ALA A 398 13.83 18.92 -13.71
N SER A 399 13.59 17.74 -14.30
CA SER A 399 14.02 16.44 -13.81
C SER A 399 15.03 15.84 -14.76
N GLN A 400 16.02 15.13 -14.24
CA GLN A 400 17.03 14.44 -15.03
C GLN A 400 16.43 13.24 -15.77
N GLU A 401 15.49 12.54 -15.14
CA GLU A 401 14.87 11.33 -15.70
C GLU A 401 13.61 11.65 -16.52
N PHE A 402 12.80 12.61 -16.08
CA PHE A 402 11.46 12.85 -16.64
C PHE A 402 11.38 14.08 -17.55
N GLY A 403 12.45 14.90 -17.62
CA GLY A 403 12.46 16.17 -18.38
C GLY A 403 11.73 17.27 -17.63
N GLU A 404 10.95 18.10 -18.33
CA GLU A 404 10.13 19.14 -17.70
C GLU A 404 8.85 18.53 -17.13
N VAL A 405 8.66 18.62 -15.81
CA VAL A 405 7.46 18.15 -15.10
C VAL A 405 6.76 19.31 -14.40
N GLN A 406 5.45 19.20 -14.16
CA GLN A 406 4.69 20.23 -13.44
C GLN A 406 5.22 20.38 -12.01
N ALA A 407 5.41 21.61 -11.53
CA ALA A 407 5.77 21.86 -10.15
C ALA A 407 4.65 21.52 -9.15
N VAL A 408 3.41 21.65 -9.58
CA VAL A 408 2.22 21.26 -8.82
C VAL A 408 1.63 19.99 -9.43
N ASP A 409 1.32 19.01 -8.61
CA ASP A 409 0.53 17.85 -9.00
C ASP A 409 -0.75 17.77 -8.18
N ALA A 410 -1.82 17.20 -8.75
CA ALA A 410 -3.14 17.20 -8.13
C ALA A 410 -4.04 16.06 -8.61
N VAL A 411 -4.96 15.66 -7.72
CA VAL A 411 -6.14 14.86 -8.03
C VAL A 411 -7.35 15.45 -7.32
N ALA A 412 -8.52 15.30 -7.91
CA ALA A 412 -9.77 15.69 -7.27
C ALA A 412 -10.72 14.50 -7.19
N THR A 413 -11.56 14.50 -6.15
CA THR A 413 -12.65 13.53 -6.01
C THR A 413 -13.97 14.27 -5.76
N TRP A 414 -15.08 13.67 -6.18
CA TRP A 414 -16.39 14.29 -6.06
C TRP A 414 -17.45 13.25 -5.73
N ALA A 415 -18.20 13.49 -4.64
CA ALA A 415 -19.35 12.69 -4.23
C ALA A 415 -20.55 13.63 -4.01
N ASP A 416 -21.62 13.42 -4.77
CA ASP A 416 -22.86 14.21 -4.66
C ASP A 416 -22.58 15.73 -4.64
N ASP A 417 -22.65 16.33 -3.46
CA ASP A 417 -22.45 17.77 -3.22
C ASP A 417 -21.10 18.11 -2.55
N GLU A 418 -20.20 17.12 -2.37
CA GLU A 418 -18.90 17.32 -1.73
C GLU A 418 -17.75 16.99 -2.69
N GLY A 419 -16.73 17.84 -2.69
CA GLY A 419 -15.49 17.60 -3.46
C GLY A 419 -14.25 17.80 -2.61
N THR A 420 -13.21 17.05 -2.91
CA THR A 420 -11.89 17.22 -2.27
C THR A 420 -10.82 17.27 -3.35
N VAL A 421 -9.91 18.23 -3.20
CA VAL A 421 -8.72 18.36 -4.06
C VAL A 421 -7.49 18.11 -3.20
N PHE A 422 -6.68 17.17 -3.63
CA PHE A 422 -5.38 16.88 -3.04
C PHE A 422 -4.29 17.39 -3.98
N LEU A 423 -3.34 18.14 -3.43
CA LEU A 423 -2.28 18.82 -4.19
C LEU A 423 -0.94 18.63 -3.51
N VAL A 424 0.11 18.63 -4.30
CA VAL A 424 1.49 18.78 -3.83
C VAL A 424 2.18 19.91 -4.60
N ASN A 425 2.99 20.68 -3.91
CA ASN A 425 4.01 21.54 -4.53
C ASN A 425 5.36 20.82 -4.39
N ARG A 426 5.90 20.38 -5.52
CA ARG A 426 7.15 19.62 -5.62
C ARG A 426 8.39 20.50 -5.80
N HIS A 427 8.21 21.82 -5.84
CA HIS A 427 9.33 22.75 -5.98
C HIS A 427 10.06 22.92 -4.64
N GLU A 428 11.39 22.78 -4.63
CA GLU A 428 12.20 22.85 -3.41
C GLU A 428 12.16 24.21 -2.70
N ASN A 429 12.01 25.30 -3.44
CA ASN A 429 12.28 26.64 -2.92
C ASN A 429 11.19 27.68 -3.21
N GLU A 430 10.20 27.38 -4.06
CA GLU A 430 9.23 28.38 -4.49
C GLU A 430 7.82 28.03 -4.04
N THR A 431 7.13 28.99 -3.46
CA THR A 431 5.70 28.93 -3.27
C THR A 431 4.99 29.10 -4.61
N VAL A 432 4.03 28.24 -4.89
CA VAL A 432 3.18 28.32 -6.09
C VAL A 432 1.76 28.66 -5.66
N GLN A 433 1.17 29.69 -6.24
CA GLN A 433 -0.26 29.96 -6.08
C GLN A 433 -1.06 29.07 -7.03
N VAL A 434 -2.07 28.38 -6.54
CA VAL A 434 -3.03 27.68 -7.39
C VAL A 434 -4.27 28.52 -7.59
N GLU A 435 -4.78 28.52 -8.84
CA GLU A 435 -6.10 29.01 -9.22
C GLU A 435 -6.91 27.84 -9.74
N ILE A 436 -7.97 27.47 -9.06
CA ILE A 436 -8.78 26.28 -9.37
C ILE A 436 -10.18 26.73 -9.79
N ASP A 437 -10.57 26.39 -11.02
CA ASP A 437 -11.95 26.58 -11.46
C ASP A 437 -12.81 25.45 -10.88
N VAL A 438 -13.75 25.79 -9.99
CA VAL A 438 -14.65 24.86 -9.32
C VAL A 438 -16.10 25.06 -9.77
N PRO A 439 -16.98 24.05 -9.61
CA PRO A 439 -18.39 24.18 -9.95
C PRO A 439 -19.08 25.36 -9.22
N ALA A 440 -20.03 25.99 -9.88
CA ALA A 440 -20.80 27.10 -9.28
C ALA A 440 -21.62 26.63 -8.07
N GLY A 441 -21.73 27.48 -7.07
CA GLY A 441 -22.48 27.24 -5.84
C GLY A 441 -21.68 26.50 -4.75
N CYS A 442 -20.42 26.22 -5.00
CA CYS A 442 -19.54 25.63 -3.98
C CYS A 442 -19.17 26.66 -2.90
N ARG A 443 -18.93 26.17 -1.69
CA ARG A 443 -18.22 26.85 -0.60
C ARG A 443 -16.99 26.08 -0.18
N LEU A 444 -15.95 26.78 0.23
CA LEU A 444 -14.77 26.16 0.85
C LEU A 444 -15.15 25.74 2.28
N VAL A 445 -14.96 24.47 2.59
CA VAL A 445 -15.26 23.89 3.90
C VAL A 445 -14.02 23.83 4.78
N GLU A 446 -12.90 23.45 4.16
CA GLU A 446 -11.64 23.25 4.86
C GLU A 446 -10.48 23.38 3.87
N ALA A 447 -9.40 23.95 4.34
CA ALA A 447 -8.12 23.97 3.65
C ALA A 447 -7.02 23.70 4.67
N VAL A 448 -6.23 22.65 4.44
CA VAL A 448 -5.09 22.29 5.30
C VAL A 448 -3.86 22.02 4.47
N THR A 449 -2.70 22.39 5.01
CA THR A 449 -1.40 22.15 4.38
C THR A 449 -0.42 21.52 5.37
N LEU A 450 0.26 20.50 4.93
CA LEU A 450 1.43 19.90 5.59
C LEU A 450 2.69 20.46 4.92
N THR A 451 3.51 21.17 5.69
CA THR A 451 4.79 21.73 5.27
C THR A 451 5.62 22.07 6.51
N SER A 452 6.92 22.32 6.33
CA SER A 452 7.83 22.82 7.37
C SER A 452 8.91 23.68 6.75
N ASP A 453 9.41 24.65 7.52
CA ASP A 453 10.63 25.41 7.17
C ASP A 453 11.87 24.49 7.08
N ASP A 454 11.84 23.38 7.83
CA ASP A 454 12.80 22.27 7.70
C ASP A 454 12.14 21.06 7.03
N PRO A 455 12.36 20.82 5.73
CA PRO A 455 11.79 19.66 5.04
C PRO A 455 12.37 18.32 5.50
N ARG A 456 13.44 18.34 6.31
CA ARG A 456 14.09 17.17 6.90
C ARG A 456 13.60 16.85 8.30
N TRP A 457 12.73 17.67 8.89
CA TRP A 457 12.15 17.38 10.19
C TRP A 457 11.47 16.00 10.21
N GLN A 458 11.70 15.25 11.28
CA GLN A 458 11.17 13.90 11.49
C GLN A 458 10.43 13.83 12.82
N ALA A 459 9.34 13.07 12.86
CA ALA A 459 8.62 12.79 14.10
C ALA A 459 9.38 11.77 14.97
N SER A 460 9.16 11.83 16.26
CA SER A 460 9.69 10.88 17.26
C SER A 460 8.64 10.58 18.34
N ALA A 461 8.96 9.65 19.22
CA ALA A 461 8.10 9.32 20.37
C ALA A 461 7.88 10.52 21.31
N GLU A 462 8.82 11.47 21.36
CA GLU A 462 8.73 12.69 22.19
C GLU A 462 8.02 13.84 21.46
N ASP A 463 8.00 13.81 20.11
CA ASP A 463 7.40 14.87 19.30
C ASP A 463 6.90 14.33 17.95
N ASP A 464 5.60 14.03 17.88
CA ASP A 464 4.89 13.68 16.64
C ASP A 464 3.85 14.74 16.24
N THR A 465 3.84 15.91 16.90
CA THR A 465 2.82 16.96 16.75
C THR A 465 3.34 18.30 16.25
N THR A 466 4.64 18.55 16.36
CA THR A 466 5.24 19.85 15.92
C THR A 466 4.98 20.11 14.44
N VAL A 467 5.07 19.08 13.58
CA VAL A 467 4.71 19.19 12.17
C VAL A 467 3.51 18.28 11.89
N ALA A 468 2.35 18.92 11.76
CA ALA A 468 1.08 18.31 11.40
C ALA A 468 0.36 19.21 10.39
N PRO A 469 -0.64 18.71 9.64
CA PRO A 469 -1.45 19.54 8.76
C PRO A 469 -2.09 20.71 9.53
N ARG A 470 -1.93 21.92 9.01
CA ARG A 470 -2.46 23.14 9.61
C ARG A 470 -3.37 23.87 8.63
N ALA A 471 -4.27 24.72 9.15
CA ALA A 471 -5.14 25.55 8.31
C ALA A 471 -4.30 26.36 7.30
N ASN A 472 -4.75 26.34 6.03
CA ASN A 472 -4.20 27.19 4.98
C ASN A 472 -5.06 28.44 4.85
N ASP A 473 -4.68 29.49 5.58
CA ASP A 473 -5.43 30.75 5.65
C ASP A 473 -5.38 31.57 4.34
N THR A 474 -4.54 31.16 3.37
CA THR A 474 -4.48 31.80 2.04
C THR A 474 -5.55 31.29 1.09
N ALA A 475 -6.24 30.19 1.46
CA ALA A 475 -7.28 29.59 0.63
C ALA A 475 -8.55 30.45 0.63
N VAL A 476 -8.94 30.95 -0.54
CA VAL A 476 -10.11 31.82 -0.73
C VAL A 476 -10.92 31.34 -1.93
N LEU A 477 -12.23 31.19 -1.74
CA LEU A 477 -13.17 30.92 -2.83
C LEU A 477 -13.97 32.17 -3.13
N ASP A 478 -13.79 32.71 -4.34
CA ASP A 478 -14.59 33.84 -4.88
C ASP A 478 -15.35 33.37 -6.11
N GLY A 479 -16.67 33.24 -5.95
CA GLY A 479 -17.56 32.72 -7.00
C GLY A 479 -17.20 31.25 -7.36
N THR A 480 -16.59 31.05 -8.50
CA THR A 480 -16.12 29.73 -8.97
C THR A 480 -14.59 29.60 -8.98
N ARG A 481 -13.88 30.61 -8.50
CA ARG A 481 -12.42 30.61 -8.44
C ARG A 481 -11.96 30.40 -7.02
N LEU A 482 -11.33 29.24 -6.79
CA LEU A 482 -10.62 28.93 -5.55
C LEU A 482 -9.13 29.23 -5.76
N THR A 483 -8.57 30.04 -4.87
CA THR A 483 -7.11 30.31 -4.85
C THR A 483 -6.53 29.85 -3.54
N ALA A 484 -5.28 29.38 -3.57
CA ALA A 484 -4.49 29.05 -2.39
C ALA A 484 -2.99 29.15 -2.71
N ASP A 485 -2.20 29.54 -1.73
CA ASP A 485 -0.74 29.48 -1.83
C ASP A 485 -0.27 28.12 -1.30
N LEU A 486 0.53 27.41 -2.11
CA LEU A 486 1.18 26.16 -1.76
C LEU A 486 2.64 26.46 -1.45
N PRO A 487 3.08 26.40 -0.20
CA PRO A 487 4.52 26.55 0.15
C PRO A 487 5.39 25.56 -0.63
N ALA A 488 6.68 25.83 -0.74
CA ALA A 488 7.64 24.87 -1.23
C ALA A 488 7.57 23.58 -0.41
N ILE A 489 7.73 22.44 -1.07
CA ILE A 489 7.67 21.10 -0.43
C ILE A 489 6.44 20.99 0.49
N SER A 490 5.26 20.94 -0.10
CA SER A 490 4.02 20.87 0.67
C SER A 490 3.00 19.89 0.07
N TRP A 491 2.19 19.32 0.96
CA TRP A 491 0.97 18.61 0.62
C TRP A 491 -0.23 19.39 1.13
N THR A 492 -1.26 19.52 0.33
CA THR A 492 -2.45 20.33 0.66
C THR A 492 -3.73 19.59 0.32
N MET A 493 -4.74 19.70 1.19
CA MET A 493 -6.10 19.25 0.95
C MET A 493 -7.04 20.45 1.01
N LEU A 494 -7.91 20.57 0.00
CA LEU A 494 -8.97 21.57 -0.09
C LEU A 494 -10.32 20.86 -0.20
N ARG A 495 -11.22 21.10 0.75
CA ARG A 495 -12.56 20.51 0.76
C ARG A 495 -13.63 21.52 0.40
N LEU A 496 -14.51 21.09 -0.48
CA LEU A 496 -15.60 21.88 -1.04
C LEU A 496 -16.95 21.22 -0.71
N ALA A 497 -17.99 22.01 -0.55
CA ALA A 497 -19.38 21.54 -0.54
C ALA A 497 -20.26 22.50 -1.32
N ARG A 498 -21.34 22.02 -1.92
CA ARG A 498 -22.41 22.81 -2.53
C ARG A 498 -23.46 23.25 -1.51
#